data_62b328c07b46b12cd7a516a1b7814ac3
#
_entry.id   62b328c07b46b12cd7a516a1b7814ac3
#
_cell.length_a   1.000
_cell.length_b   1.000
_cell.length_c   1.000
_cell.angle_alpha   90.00
_cell.angle_beta   90.00
_cell.angle_gamma   90.00
#
_symmetry.space_group_name_H-M   'P 1'
#
loop_
_entity.id
_entity.type
_entity.pdbx_description
1 polymer ?
#
loop_
_entity_poly.entity_id
_entity_poly.type
_entity_poly.pdbx_seq_one_letter_code
_entity_poly.pdbx_strand_id
1 'polypeptide(L)'
;ALRAALDEVAQADAVIAVSPTYKASYSGLFKSFWDLAEPTSVVGVPVLLGATGGTARHSLMIDTAMRPLFAYLKARIVPTAVFAASDDWGEAAGVQASMRTDPLQSRIRAAGRDLAEITLSRPPRARAAAPADIDLEVTPFEQLLNPGP
;
A
#
# COMPACT_ATOMS: atom_id res chain seq x y z
N ALA A 1 3.79 -3.25 -19.05
CA ALA A 1 2.83 -3.57 -17.98
C ALA A 1 3.31 -3.02 -16.63
N LEU A 2 4.46 -3.46 -16.07
CA LEU A 2 4.92 -3.04 -14.72
C LEU A 2 5.12 -1.53 -14.60
N ARG A 3 5.85 -0.91 -15.53
CA ARG A 3 6.05 0.56 -15.53
C ARG A 3 4.72 1.31 -15.53
N ALA A 4 3.75 0.90 -16.35
CA ALA A 4 2.44 1.54 -16.36
C ALA A 4 1.73 1.45 -15.00
N ALA A 5 1.82 0.32 -14.31
CA ALA A 5 1.24 0.17 -12.97
C ALA A 5 1.96 1.06 -11.92
N LEU A 6 3.27 1.20 -12.01
CA LEU A 6 4.04 2.12 -11.17
C LEU A 6 3.66 3.58 -11.43
N ASP A 7 3.50 3.94 -12.70
CA ASP A 7 3.08 5.29 -13.12
C ASP A 7 1.65 5.60 -12.64
N GLU A 8 0.72 4.64 -12.70
CA GLU A 8 -0.64 4.78 -12.16
C GLU A 8 -0.62 5.04 -10.66
N VAL A 9 0.16 4.28 -9.90
CA VAL A 9 0.32 4.49 -8.45
C VAL A 9 0.91 5.89 -8.17
N ALA A 10 1.91 6.30 -8.94
CA ALA A 10 2.54 7.61 -8.77
C ALA A 10 1.59 8.79 -9.06
N GLN A 11 0.54 8.58 -9.84
CA GLN A 11 -0.46 9.59 -10.20
C GLN A 11 -1.75 9.50 -9.37
N ALA A 12 -1.90 8.48 -8.55
CA ALA A 12 -3.12 8.25 -7.78
C ALA A 12 -3.31 9.28 -6.66
N ASP A 13 -4.53 9.74 -6.45
CA ASP A 13 -4.91 10.60 -5.32
C ASP A 13 -5.04 9.82 -4.01
N ALA A 14 -5.29 8.52 -4.10
CA ALA A 14 -5.34 7.56 -3.00
C ALA A 14 -4.99 6.15 -3.50
N VAL A 15 -4.53 5.29 -2.61
CA VAL A 15 -4.16 3.91 -2.92
C VAL A 15 -4.85 2.94 -1.96
N ILE A 16 -5.34 1.84 -2.49
CA ILE A 16 -5.75 0.68 -1.69
C ILE A 16 -4.72 -0.42 -1.91
N ALA A 17 -3.92 -0.70 -0.88
CA ALA A 17 -2.84 -1.67 -0.93
C ALA A 17 -3.27 -2.97 -0.24
N VAL A 18 -3.40 -4.05 -1.03
CA VAL A 18 -3.88 -5.35 -0.53
C VAL A 18 -2.85 -6.43 -0.80
N SER A 19 -2.57 -7.25 0.20
CA SER A 19 -1.67 -8.40 0.07
C SER A 19 -2.23 -9.64 0.75
N PRO A 20 -2.05 -10.83 0.17
CA PRO A 20 -2.23 -12.06 0.93
C PRO A 20 -1.16 -12.17 2.02
N THR A 21 -1.53 -12.86 3.12
CA THR A 21 -0.58 -13.17 4.19
C THR A 21 0.16 -14.46 3.90
N TYR A 22 1.47 -14.34 3.68
CA TYR A 22 2.37 -15.48 3.52
C TYR A 22 3.47 -15.43 4.57
N LYS A 23 3.66 -16.52 5.33
CA LYS A 23 4.69 -16.61 6.37
C LYS A 23 4.66 -15.43 7.35
N ALA A 24 3.45 -15.09 7.81
CA ALA A 24 3.15 -14.01 8.76
C ALA A 24 3.46 -12.58 8.25
N SER A 25 3.63 -12.39 6.95
CA SER A 25 3.90 -11.09 6.34
C SER A 25 3.16 -10.94 5.00
N TYR A 26 3.32 -9.81 4.33
CA TYR A 26 2.86 -9.62 2.95
C TYR A 26 3.61 -10.55 1.98
N SER A 27 3.05 -10.76 0.79
CA SER A 27 3.69 -11.60 -0.23
C SER A 27 4.99 -10.97 -0.75
N GLY A 28 5.95 -11.81 -1.16
CA GLY A 28 7.19 -11.33 -1.77
C GLY A 28 6.95 -10.48 -3.02
N LEU A 29 5.96 -10.85 -3.84
CA LEU A 29 5.59 -10.06 -5.02
C LEU A 29 5.08 -8.65 -4.66
N PHE A 30 4.29 -8.53 -3.59
CA PHE A 30 3.86 -7.24 -3.07
C PHE A 30 5.07 -6.37 -2.68
N LYS A 31 6.02 -6.94 -1.94
CA LYS A 31 7.25 -6.23 -1.55
C LYS A 31 8.07 -5.81 -2.78
N SER A 32 8.26 -6.73 -3.74
CA SER A 32 9.00 -6.45 -4.98
C SER A 32 8.41 -5.30 -5.78
N PHE A 33 7.06 -5.19 -5.83
CA PHE A 33 6.40 -4.06 -6.48
C PHE A 33 6.76 -2.73 -5.80
N TRP A 34 6.68 -2.68 -4.46
CA TRP A 34 6.97 -1.47 -3.70
C TRP A 34 8.46 -1.13 -3.67
N ASP A 35 9.35 -2.10 -3.84
CA ASP A 35 10.80 -1.88 -3.98
C ASP A 35 11.17 -1.20 -5.31
N LEU A 36 10.32 -1.37 -6.33
CA LEU A 36 10.49 -0.73 -7.63
C LEU A 36 9.77 0.62 -7.76
N ALA A 37 8.89 0.94 -6.81
CA ALA A 37 8.21 2.23 -6.79
C ALA A 37 9.19 3.34 -6.40
N GLU A 38 9.12 4.46 -7.11
CA GLU A 38 9.91 5.64 -6.77
C GLU A 38 9.65 6.08 -5.33
N PRO A 39 10.67 6.46 -4.55
CA PRO A 39 10.51 6.82 -3.13
C PRO A 39 9.47 7.92 -2.88
N THR A 40 9.22 8.77 -3.87
CA THR A 40 8.27 9.88 -3.78
C THR A 40 6.87 9.54 -4.26
N SER A 41 6.66 8.35 -4.85
CA SER A 41 5.40 7.98 -5.53
C SER A 41 4.17 8.03 -4.63
N VAL A 42 4.32 7.74 -3.34
CA VAL A 42 3.21 7.74 -2.37
C VAL A 42 3.40 8.68 -1.18
N VAL A 43 4.38 9.58 -1.24
CA VAL A 43 4.61 10.56 -0.16
C VAL A 43 3.35 11.38 0.09
N GLY A 44 2.83 11.29 1.32
CA GLY A 44 1.61 11.97 1.75
C GLY A 44 0.33 11.48 1.07
N VAL A 45 0.36 10.48 0.20
CA VAL A 45 -0.83 9.90 -0.44
C VAL A 45 -1.61 9.09 0.60
N PRO A 46 -2.94 9.23 0.70
CA PRO A 46 -3.77 8.37 1.52
C PRO A 46 -3.67 6.91 1.06
N VAL A 47 -3.33 6.01 1.99
CA VAL A 47 -3.23 4.58 1.69
C VAL A 47 -4.09 3.79 2.67
N LEU A 48 -5.07 3.07 2.14
CA LEU A 48 -5.84 2.08 2.86
C LEU A 48 -5.15 0.73 2.77
N LEU A 49 -4.88 0.12 3.91
CA LEU A 49 -4.25 -1.19 3.98
C LEU A 49 -5.27 -2.30 4.10
N GLY A 50 -5.09 -3.34 3.31
CA GLY A 50 -5.88 -4.56 3.37
C GLY A 50 -5.00 -5.81 3.32
N ALA A 51 -5.45 -6.86 3.99
CA ALA A 51 -4.80 -8.15 3.87
C ALA A 51 -5.80 -9.30 3.90
N THR A 52 -5.44 -10.41 3.26
CA THR A 52 -6.19 -11.66 3.32
C THR A 52 -5.35 -12.75 3.97
N GLY A 53 -5.99 -13.69 4.63
CA GLY A 53 -5.29 -14.84 5.21
C GLY A 53 -6.22 -15.98 5.54
N GLY A 54 -5.66 -17.16 5.77
CA GLY A 54 -6.44 -18.36 6.11
C GLY A 54 -7.15 -18.29 7.46
N THR A 55 -6.71 -17.41 8.36
CA THR A 55 -7.27 -17.27 9.71
C THR A 55 -7.09 -15.85 10.24
N ALA A 56 -8.05 -15.38 11.04
CA ALA A 56 -8.01 -14.08 11.71
C ALA A 56 -6.80 -13.90 12.65
N ARG A 57 -6.11 -14.96 13.04
CA ARG A 57 -4.90 -14.93 13.88
C ARG A 57 -3.75 -14.15 13.23
N HIS A 58 -3.78 -14.00 11.91
CA HIS A 58 -2.76 -13.26 11.15
C HIS A 58 -3.10 -11.78 10.94
N SER A 59 -4.19 -11.27 11.52
CA SER A 59 -4.64 -9.88 11.30
C SER A 59 -3.59 -8.84 11.69
N LEU A 60 -2.78 -9.11 12.70
CA LEU A 60 -1.70 -8.20 13.13
C LEU A 60 -0.61 -7.98 12.06
N MET A 61 -0.57 -8.79 11.00
CA MET A 61 0.36 -8.59 9.89
C MET A 61 0.22 -7.19 9.26
N ILE A 62 -0.98 -6.64 9.25
CA ILE A 62 -1.18 -5.26 8.77
C ILE A 62 -0.37 -4.28 9.62
N ASP A 63 -0.44 -4.40 10.94
CA ASP A 63 0.20 -3.45 11.86
C ASP A 63 1.71 -3.71 12.00
N THR A 64 2.14 -4.97 11.92
CA THR A 64 3.54 -5.36 12.13
C THR A 64 4.39 -5.36 10.86
N ALA A 65 3.79 -5.48 9.68
CA ALA A 65 4.51 -5.53 8.41
C ALA A 65 4.08 -4.43 7.42
N MET A 66 2.78 -4.26 7.16
CA MET A 66 2.34 -3.31 6.13
C MET A 66 2.47 -1.85 6.59
N ARG A 67 2.02 -1.51 7.81
CA ARG A 67 2.14 -0.12 8.31
C ARG A 67 3.59 0.37 8.34
N PRO A 68 4.58 -0.38 8.82
CA PRO A 68 5.98 0.04 8.76
C PRO A 68 6.49 0.30 7.35
N LEU A 69 6.10 -0.54 6.36
CA LEU A 69 6.46 -0.33 4.97
C LEU A 69 5.92 1.01 4.43
N PHE A 70 4.63 1.27 4.61
CA PHE A 70 4.02 2.50 4.11
C PHE A 70 4.39 3.73 4.93
N ALA A 71 4.74 3.57 6.20
CA ALA A 71 5.33 4.63 7.01
C ALA A 71 6.73 5.01 6.49
N TYR A 72 7.56 4.03 6.13
CA TYR A 72 8.85 4.27 5.48
C TYR A 72 8.69 5.02 4.15
N LEU A 73 7.69 4.66 3.35
CA LEU A 73 7.35 5.34 2.10
C LEU A 73 6.68 6.71 2.33
N LYS A 74 6.53 7.15 3.58
CA LYS A 74 5.92 8.44 3.97
C LYS A 74 4.48 8.61 3.45
N ALA A 75 3.76 7.51 3.27
CA ALA A 75 2.35 7.53 2.92
C ALA A 75 1.49 8.01 4.10
N ARG A 76 0.32 8.56 3.81
CA ARG A 76 -0.69 8.88 4.83
C ARG A 76 -1.59 7.68 5.05
N ILE A 77 -1.20 6.81 5.98
CA ILE A 77 -1.92 5.57 6.25
C ILE A 77 -3.27 5.87 6.88
N VAL A 78 -4.35 5.35 6.27
CA VAL A 78 -5.70 5.42 6.84
C VAL A 78 -5.73 4.61 8.16
N PRO A 79 -6.29 5.14 9.25
CA PRO A 79 -6.34 4.44 10.53
C PRO A 79 -7.04 3.08 10.43
N THR A 80 -8.19 3.04 9.75
CA THR A 80 -8.97 1.82 9.53
C THR A 80 -8.31 0.96 8.46
N ALA A 81 -8.08 -0.32 8.77
CA ALA A 81 -7.58 -1.31 7.83
C ALA A 81 -8.52 -2.51 7.77
N VAL A 82 -8.41 -3.33 6.73
CA VAL A 82 -9.28 -4.49 6.55
C VAL A 82 -8.46 -5.77 6.45
N PHE A 83 -8.73 -6.70 7.37
CA PHE A 83 -8.25 -8.07 7.25
C PHE A 83 -9.42 -8.99 6.91
N ALA A 84 -9.28 -9.81 5.87
CA ALA A 84 -10.26 -10.82 5.48
C ALA A 84 -9.67 -12.22 5.69
N ALA A 85 -10.25 -12.95 6.62
CA ALA A 85 -9.94 -14.37 6.85
C ALA A 85 -10.81 -15.27 5.96
N SER A 86 -10.44 -16.54 5.83
CA SER A 86 -11.25 -17.51 5.07
C SER A 86 -12.70 -17.57 5.56
N ASP A 87 -12.91 -17.48 6.87
CA ASP A 87 -14.25 -17.50 7.47
C ASP A 87 -15.13 -16.30 7.09
N ASP A 88 -14.53 -15.20 6.65
CA ASP A 88 -15.26 -14.01 6.18
C ASP A 88 -15.89 -14.22 4.78
N TRP A 89 -15.46 -15.21 3.99
CA TRP A 89 -15.92 -15.45 2.63
C TRP A 89 -17.08 -16.43 2.50
N GLY A 90 -17.60 -16.93 3.64
CA GLY A 90 -18.98 -17.39 3.73
C GLY A 90 -19.32 -18.77 3.18
N GLU A 91 -18.46 -19.77 3.17
CA GLU A 91 -18.96 -21.16 3.10
C GLU A 91 -19.57 -21.63 4.46
N ALA A 92 -19.20 -21.00 5.56
CA ALA A 92 -19.83 -21.20 6.86
C ALA A 92 -21.19 -20.49 7.00
N ALA A 93 -21.54 -19.59 6.06
CA ALA A 93 -22.82 -18.87 6.03
C ALA A 93 -23.95 -19.69 5.36
N GLY A 94 -23.86 -21.01 5.34
CA GLY A 94 -25.00 -21.85 4.96
C GLY A 94 -26.25 -21.40 5.72
N VAL A 95 -27.28 -21.00 4.95
CA VAL A 95 -28.68 -20.84 5.35
C VAL A 95 -29.08 -19.59 6.16
N GLN A 96 -28.19 -18.79 6.76
CA GLN A 96 -28.61 -17.58 7.50
C GLN A 96 -28.06 -16.25 6.96
N ALA A 97 -27.43 -16.24 5.79
CA ALA A 97 -26.85 -15.03 5.18
C ALA A 97 -27.88 -13.96 4.78
N SER A 98 -29.16 -14.29 4.71
CA SER A 98 -30.20 -13.35 4.23
C SER A 98 -30.67 -12.31 5.27
N MET A 99 -30.23 -12.40 6.53
CA MET A 99 -30.64 -11.47 7.59
C MET A 99 -29.48 -10.82 8.37
N ARG A 100 -28.23 -11.13 8.08
CA ARG A 100 -27.08 -10.50 8.76
C ARG A 100 -26.29 -9.66 7.76
N THR A 101 -26.13 -8.38 8.07
CA THR A 101 -25.14 -7.54 7.36
C THR A 101 -23.81 -8.27 7.37
N ASP A 102 -23.25 -8.55 6.19
CA ASP A 102 -21.95 -9.19 6.05
C ASP A 102 -20.89 -8.40 6.84
N PRO A 103 -20.28 -8.98 7.90
CA PRO A 103 -19.33 -8.26 8.74
C PRO A 103 -18.12 -7.75 7.94
N LEU A 104 -17.64 -8.50 6.95
CA LEU A 104 -16.53 -8.08 6.09
C LEU A 104 -16.93 -6.89 5.22
N GLN A 105 -18.10 -6.95 4.59
CA GLN A 105 -18.60 -5.86 3.75
C GLN A 105 -18.79 -4.56 4.56
N SER A 106 -19.26 -4.68 5.79
CA SER A 106 -19.38 -3.54 6.70
C SER A 106 -18.01 -2.91 7.03
N ARG A 107 -17.00 -3.73 7.31
CA ARG A 107 -15.62 -3.28 7.55
C ARG A 107 -15.02 -2.61 6.31
N ILE A 108 -15.22 -3.20 5.13
CA ILE A 108 -14.76 -2.61 3.86
C ILE A 108 -15.41 -1.25 3.62
N ARG A 109 -16.73 -1.14 3.83
CA ARG A 109 -17.43 0.14 3.66
C ARG A 109 -16.97 1.21 4.65
N ALA A 110 -16.70 0.85 5.89
CA ALA A 110 -16.17 1.78 6.89
C ALA A 110 -14.79 2.29 6.47
N ALA A 111 -13.88 1.38 6.14
CA ALA A 111 -12.54 1.72 5.68
C ALA A 111 -12.54 2.57 4.39
N GLY A 112 -13.44 2.25 3.46
CA GLY A 112 -13.62 3.04 2.24
C GLY A 112 -14.14 4.46 2.49
N ARG A 113 -15.03 4.65 3.47
CA ARG A 113 -15.46 5.99 3.90
C ARG A 113 -14.31 6.80 4.49
N ASP A 114 -13.52 6.20 5.37
CA ASP A 114 -12.35 6.85 5.98
C ASP A 114 -11.35 7.28 4.91
N LEU A 115 -11.07 6.41 3.93
CA LEU A 115 -10.20 6.74 2.80
C LEU A 115 -10.77 7.90 1.98
N ALA A 116 -12.07 7.86 1.65
CA ALA A 116 -12.73 8.89 0.87
C ALA A 116 -12.70 10.25 1.60
N GLU A 117 -13.00 10.27 2.89
CA GLU A 117 -12.98 11.48 3.71
C GLU A 117 -11.58 12.13 3.71
N ILE A 118 -10.55 11.32 3.97
CA ILE A 118 -9.16 11.79 3.97
C ILE A 118 -8.75 12.30 2.59
N THR A 119 -9.17 11.62 1.53
CA THR A 119 -8.82 12.01 0.15
C THR A 119 -9.50 13.30 -0.25
N LEU A 120 -10.80 13.43 0.01
CA LEU A 120 -11.60 14.60 -0.36
C LEU A 120 -11.27 15.84 0.46
N SER A 121 -10.73 15.67 1.67
CA SER A 121 -10.32 16.81 2.53
C SER A 121 -9.02 17.47 2.07
N ARG A 122 -8.37 16.96 1.02
CA ARG A 122 -7.07 17.43 0.52
C ARG A 122 -7.21 18.19 -0.80
N PRO A 123 -6.34 19.17 -1.07
CA PRO A 123 -6.23 19.71 -2.42
C PRO A 123 -5.80 18.57 -3.38
N PRO A 124 -6.24 18.65 -4.66
CA PRO A 124 -5.77 17.71 -5.68
C PRO A 124 -4.24 17.64 -5.68
N ARG A 125 -3.71 16.44 -5.84
CA ARG A 125 -2.27 16.24 -5.92
C ARG A 125 -1.72 17.00 -7.13
N ALA A 126 -0.75 17.89 -6.92
CA ALA A 126 0.04 18.40 -8.02
C ALA A 126 0.72 17.18 -8.68
N ARG A 127 0.40 16.91 -9.95
CA ARG A 127 1.05 15.83 -10.69
C ARG A 127 2.55 16.08 -10.63
N ALA A 128 3.29 15.12 -10.10
CA ALA A 128 4.74 15.16 -10.14
C ALA A 128 5.15 15.34 -11.61
N ALA A 129 5.89 16.39 -11.90
CA ALA A 129 6.60 16.47 -13.17
C ALA A 129 7.43 15.18 -13.30
N ALA A 130 7.52 14.66 -14.54
CA ALA A 130 8.42 13.54 -14.78
C ALA A 130 9.77 13.85 -14.12
N PRO A 131 10.39 12.87 -13.44
CA PRO A 131 11.69 13.11 -12.82
C PRO A 131 12.59 13.71 -13.88
N ALA A 132 13.14 14.89 -13.60
CA ALA A 132 14.18 15.45 -14.43
C ALA A 132 15.26 14.37 -14.53
N ASP A 133 15.73 14.08 -15.75
CA ASP A 133 16.90 13.24 -15.93
C ASP A 133 18.00 13.84 -15.05
N ILE A 134 18.25 13.21 -13.92
CA ILE A 134 19.38 13.58 -13.07
C ILE A 134 20.59 13.02 -13.83
N ASP A 135 21.28 13.89 -14.49
CA ASP A 135 22.58 13.58 -15.07
C ASP A 135 23.53 13.30 -13.90
N LEU A 136 23.59 12.02 -13.53
CA LEU A 136 24.55 11.55 -12.54
C LEU A 136 25.90 11.47 -13.24
N GLU A 137 26.66 12.57 -13.25
CA GLU A 137 28.10 12.48 -13.49
C GLU A 137 28.71 11.59 -12.41
N VAL A 138 28.87 10.32 -12.75
CA VAL A 138 29.53 9.35 -11.86
C VAL A 138 31.01 9.64 -11.87
N THR A 139 31.51 10.29 -10.83
CA THR A 139 32.95 10.44 -10.63
C THR A 139 33.59 9.05 -10.48
N PRO A 140 34.48 8.63 -11.35
CA PRO A 140 35.15 7.35 -11.23
C PRO A 140 35.79 7.16 -9.85
N PHE A 141 35.68 5.96 -9.28
CA PHE A 141 36.15 5.66 -7.92
C PHE A 141 37.63 6.01 -7.73
N GLU A 142 38.45 5.82 -8.77
CA GLU A 142 39.86 6.18 -8.76
C GLU A 142 40.11 7.68 -8.55
N GLN A 143 39.21 8.54 -9.06
CA GLN A 143 39.29 10.00 -8.82
C GLN A 143 38.86 10.39 -7.42
N LEU A 144 37.98 9.61 -6.80
CA LEU A 144 37.57 9.80 -5.41
C LEU A 144 38.67 9.41 -4.44
N LEU A 145 39.51 8.41 -4.80
CA LEU A 145 40.64 7.96 -3.97
C LEU A 145 41.87 8.86 -4.11
N ASN A 146 42.03 9.52 -5.23
CA ASN A 146 43.16 10.42 -5.50
C ASN A 146 42.63 11.78 -5.96
N PRO A 147 42.02 12.59 -5.06
CA PRO A 147 41.74 13.97 -5.40
C PRO A 147 43.05 14.67 -5.69
N GLY A 148 43.26 15.06 -6.96
CA GLY A 148 44.45 15.77 -7.36
C GLY A 148 44.74 17.02 -6.50
N PRO A 149 45.98 17.53 -6.52
CA PRO A 149 46.39 18.63 -5.67
C PRO A 149 45.59 19.92 -5.88
#